data_01617c3d334d3e1aba093696a8da248c
#
_entry.id   01617c3d334d3e1aba093696a8da248c
#
_cell.length_a   1.000
_cell.length_b   1.000
_cell.length_c   1.000
_cell.angle_alpha   90.00
_cell.angle_beta   90.00
_cell.angle_gamma   90.00
#
_symmetry.space_group_name_H-M   'P 1'
#
loop_
_entity.id
_entity.type
_entity.pdbx_description
1 polymer ?
#
loop_
_entity_poly.entity_id
_entity_poly.type
_entity_poly.pdbx_seq_one_letter_code
_entity_poly.pdbx_strand_id
1 'polypeptide(L)'
;MSLRGRNGRHEERVIMGESNTAVFGRFMSRLDAMDLKVFADGTPAEMRRFAFFPVRPYAGRHFYGAEGSRRAQLAFLRWAAMSRSVEYVTVYSDMAPEAWSQNGEFIKAFKEAVTALLKRGIRLKVIHNVERPFGELMTELEAWIPIYMTGNAEAYYLPDLQEPVFRHLLYTCKTNALAGETVGQREDGAVYYHTFRAKEAACYRNQAERLLELAKPLVKVYRREQETAWLKQQTGLLAKKGDRRGVFTAPPLYTMSDELLKEILRENSVNDILARKIRNLTDISRKEMERSLKEDSVFDRIHYVPEGKAGEEKVYLALDGILVEEPLPYTQELYRRHIKELEQYRKKHQNYNYVLSEEQRFRNLQACVCEKSHLIVTRSNAPVVNLIFENPQMLKAFENYQRIQMETGREAGDKG
;
A
#
# COMPACT_ATOMS: atom_id res chain seq x y z
N MET A 1 -56.37 -25.52 -0.78
CA MET A 1 -55.88 -24.94 -2.06
C MET A 1 -54.48 -24.38 -1.84
N SER A 2 -53.55 -24.95 -2.54
CA SER A 2 -52.10 -24.84 -2.36
C SER A 2 -51.55 -23.50 -2.85
N LEU A 3 -50.78 -22.82 -2.03
CA LEU A 3 -49.91 -21.73 -2.46
C LEU A 3 -48.47 -22.23 -2.46
N ARG A 4 -47.98 -22.54 -3.66
CA ARG A 4 -46.57 -22.85 -3.93
C ARG A 4 -45.73 -21.57 -3.84
N GLY A 5 -44.75 -21.57 -2.96
CA GLY A 5 -43.71 -20.57 -2.89
C GLY A 5 -42.83 -20.58 -4.14
N ARG A 6 -42.62 -19.41 -4.72
CA ARG A 6 -41.57 -19.15 -5.72
C ARG A 6 -40.30 -18.69 -4.99
N ASN A 7 -39.30 -19.56 -5.00
CA ASN A 7 -37.94 -19.23 -4.71
C ASN A 7 -37.43 -18.22 -5.80
N GLY A 8 -37.37 -16.97 -5.45
CA GLY A 8 -36.66 -15.99 -6.26
C GLY A 8 -35.17 -16.13 -6.00
N ARG A 9 -34.45 -16.79 -6.90
CA ARG A 9 -32.99 -16.62 -7.00
C ARG A 9 -32.74 -15.19 -7.45
N HIS A 10 -32.13 -14.41 -6.62
CA HIS A 10 -31.46 -13.18 -7.04
C HIS A 10 -30.28 -13.60 -7.93
N GLU A 11 -30.47 -13.57 -9.22
CA GLU A 11 -29.37 -13.48 -10.18
C GLU A 11 -28.76 -12.11 -9.99
N GLU A 12 -27.64 -12.06 -9.28
CA GLU A 12 -26.74 -10.93 -9.34
C GLU A 12 -26.36 -10.76 -10.82
N ARG A 13 -26.87 -9.72 -11.43
CA ARG A 13 -26.37 -9.22 -12.72
C ARG A 13 -24.92 -8.83 -12.49
N VAL A 14 -24.00 -9.72 -12.82
CA VAL A 14 -22.60 -9.43 -13.02
C VAL A 14 -22.55 -8.47 -14.22
N ILE A 15 -22.59 -7.17 -13.93
CA ILE A 15 -22.07 -6.15 -14.85
C ILE A 15 -20.62 -6.58 -15.04
N MET A 16 -20.14 -6.70 -16.27
CA MET A 16 -18.79 -7.12 -16.65
C MET A 16 -17.76 -6.13 -16.07
N GLY A 17 -17.55 -6.17 -14.77
CA GLY A 17 -16.50 -5.51 -14.02
C GLY A 17 -15.38 -6.52 -13.81
N GLU A 18 -14.15 -6.06 -13.96
CA GLU A 18 -12.96 -6.83 -13.66
C GLU A 18 -13.03 -7.41 -12.25
N SER A 19 -12.60 -8.66 -12.07
CA SER A 19 -12.63 -9.28 -10.74
C SER A 19 -11.71 -8.53 -9.76
N ASN A 20 -12.09 -8.46 -8.48
CA ASN A 20 -11.26 -7.83 -7.43
C ASN A 20 -9.82 -8.37 -7.43
N THR A 21 -9.64 -9.63 -7.81
CA THR A 21 -8.34 -10.30 -7.97
C THR A 21 -7.52 -9.70 -9.10
N ALA A 22 -8.12 -9.44 -10.27
CA ALA A 22 -7.42 -8.83 -11.39
C ALA A 22 -7.05 -7.37 -11.10
N VAL A 23 -7.95 -6.62 -10.47
CA VAL A 23 -7.71 -5.24 -10.00
C VAL A 23 -6.53 -5.21 -9.01
N PHE A 24 -6.53 -6.12 -8.04
CA PHE A 24 -5.43 -6.22 -7.06
C PHE A 24 -4.11 -6.59 -7.73
N GLY A 25 -4.12 -7.55 -8.66
CA GLY A 25 -2.93 -7.94 -9.42
C GLY A 25 -2.32 -6.78 -10.21
N ARG A 26 -3.14 -5.93 -10.83
CA ARG A 26 -2.66 -4.70 -11.49
C ARG A 26 -2.06 -3.71 -10.51
N PHE A 27 -2.71 -3.47 -9.37
CA PHE A 27 -2.18 -2.62 -8.31
C PHE A 27 -0.77 -3.07 -7.89
N MET A 28 -0.58 -4.36 -7.62
CA MET A 28 0.72 -4.93 -7.24
C MET A 28 1.75 -4.80 -8.37
N SER A 29 1.36 -5.03 -9.63
CA SER A 29 2.26 -4.89 -10.79
C SER A 29 2.70 -3.44 -10.99
N ARG A 30 1.82 -2.48 -10.76
CA ARG A 30 2.17 -1.05 -10.82
C ARG A 30 3.07 -0.64 -9.67
N LEU A 31 2.84 -1.19 -8.48
CA LEU A 31 3.72 -0.98 -7.32
C LEU A 31 5.13 -1.54 -7.58
N ASP A 32 5.23 -2.70 -8.23
CA ASP A 32 6.49 -3.31 -8.65
C ASP A 32 7.27 -2.46 -9.67
N ALA A 33 6.57 -1.90 -10.65
CA ALA A 33 7.15 -1.07 -11.71
C ALA A 33 7.33 0.41 -11.34
N MET A 34 6.94 0.82 -10.12
CA MET A 34 6.89 2.23 -9.73
C MET A 34 8.27 2.89 -9.71
N ASP A 35 8.38 4.08 -10.33
CA ASP A 35 9.54 4.98 -10.25
C ASP A 35 9.12 6.30 -9.59
N LEU A 36 9.85 6.71 -8.55
CA LEU A 36 9.58 7.98 -7.83
C LEU A 36 10.21 9.19 -8.50
N LYS A 37 10.96 9.06 -9.60
CA LYS A 37 11.55 10.20 -10.31
C LYS A 37 10.52 11.27 -10.66
N VAL A 38 9.28 10.85 -10.93
CA VAL A 38 8.15 11.75 -11.21
C VAL A 38 7.87 12.74 -10.06
N PHE A 39 8.24 12.42 -8.81
CA PHE A 39 8.07 13.30 -7.64
C PHE A 39 9.34 14.05 -7.27
N ALA A 40 10.51 13.61 -7.74
CA ALA A 40 11.79 14.28 -7.50
C ALA A 40 11.99 15.51 -8.38
N ASP A 41 11.46 15.49 -9.61
CA ASP A 41 11.79 16.43 -10.68
C ASP A 41 10.90 17.67 -10.79
N GLY A 42 10.05 17.96 -9.79
CA GLY A 42 9.33 19.24 -9.76
C GLY A 42 10.30 20.42 -9.69
N THR A 43 10.51 21.11 -10.80
CA THR A 43 11.49 22.20 -10.90
C THR A 43 11.11 23.41 -10.02
N PRO A 44 12.09 24.20 -9.51
CA PRO A 44 11.80 25.45 -8.81
C PRO A 44 10.97 26.46 -9.61
N ALA A 45 10.97 26.33 -10.94
CA ALA A 45 10.15 27.18 -11.84
C ALA A 45 8.64 26.87 -11.74
N GLU A 46 8.27 25.60 -11.54
CA GLU A 46 6.86 25.21 -11.34
C GLU A 46 6.36 25.71 -9.98
N MET A 47 7.19 25.70 -8.94
CA MET A 47 6.85 26.29 -7.63
C MET A 47 6.63 27.82 -7.74
N ARG A 48 7.34 28.54 -8.63
CA ARG A 48 7.12 29.98 -8.85
C ARG A 48 5.75 30.28 -9.51
N ARG A 49 5.23 29.38 -10.36
CA ARG A 49 3.87 29.54 -10.93
C ARG A 49 2.77 29.47 -9.85
N PHE A 50 2.97 28.73 -8.76
CA PHE A 50 2.04 28.71 -7.62
C PHE A 50 2.02 30.03 -6.83
N ALA A 51 3.12 30.79 -6.83
CA ALA A 51 3.23 32.04 -6.07
C ALA A 51 2.48 33.24 -6.72
N PHE A 52 2.01 33.11 -7.97
CA PHE A 52 1.46 34.23 -8.74
C PHE A 52 -0.06 34.34 -8.85
N PHE A 53 -0.84 33.53 -8.09
CA PHE A 53 -2.26 33.83 -7.99
C PHE A 53 -2.49 34.74 -6.79
N PRO A 54 -2.85 36.03 -7.01
CA PRO A 54 -3.26 36.91 -5.93
C PRO A 54 -4.60 36.44 -5.40
N VAL A 55 -4.60 35.48 -4.52
CA VAL A 55 -5.79 35.11 -3.78
C VAL A 55 -5.95 36.18 -2.71
N ARG A 56 -6.84 37.13 -2.91
CA ARG A 56 -7.21 38.06 -1.86
C ARG A 56 -7.80 37.26 -0.71
N PRO A 57 -7.30 37.44 0.54
CA PRO A 57 -7.85 36.75 1.69
C PRO A 57 -9.31 37.17 1.85
N TYR A 58 -10.21 36.21 1.77
CA TYR A 58 -11.62 36.40 2.15
C TYR A 58 -11.86 35.78 3.52
N ALA A 59 -12.75 36.31 4.31
CA ALA A 59 -13.05 35.74 5.63
C ALA A 59 -13.74 34.37 5.52
N GLY A 60 -14.61 34.22 4.50
CA GLY A 60 -15.25 32.96 4.13
C GLY A 60 -15.87 33.06 2.74
N ARG A 61 -15.93 31.98 2.01
CA ARG A 61 -16.48 31.90 0.65
C ARG A 61 -17.18 30.58 0.41
N HIS A 62 -18.34 30.64 -0.26
CA HIS A 62 -19.04 29.46 -0.75
C HIS A 62 -18.65 29.14 -2.20
N PHE A 63 -18.64 27.84 -2.49
CA PHE A 63 -18.42 27.26 -3.81
C PHE A 63 -19.55 26.25 -4.06
N TYR A 64 -19.97 26.09 -5.30
CA TYR A 64 -21.17 25.33 -5.65
C TYR A 64 -20.88 24.29 -6.70
N GLY A 65 -21.46 23.10 -6.53
CA GLY A 65 -21.35 21.98 -7.46
C GLY A 65 -19.95 21.41 -7.62
N ALA A 66 -19.78 20.47 -8.55
CA ALA A 66 -18.53 19.76 -8.78
C ALA A 66 -17.36 20.67 -9.16
N GLU A 67 -17.59 21.66 -10.02
CA GLU A 67 -16.54 22.62 -10.40
C GLU A 67 -16.14 23.51 -9.22
N GLY A 68 -17.14 23.94 -8.42
CA GLY A 68 -16.91 24.67 -7.18
C GLY A 68 -16.08 23.87 -6.19
N SER A 69 -16.36 22.58 -6.03
CA SER A 69 -15.59 21.64 -5.22
C SER A 69 -14.11 21.61 -5.61
N ARG A 70 -13.83 21.37 -6.89
CA ARG A 70 -12.43 21.33 -7.42
C ARG A 70 -11.68 22.63 -7.16
N ARG A 71 -12.32 23.77 -7.41
CA ARG A 71 -11.74 25.09 -7.16
C ARG A 71 -11.49 25.36 -5.68
N ALA A 72 -12.40 24.95 -4.81
CA ALA A 72 -12.27 25.11 -3.36
C ALA A 72 -11.12 24.26 -2.80
N GLN A 73 -10.99 23.00 -3.23
CA GLN A 73 -9.92 22.09 -2.82
C GLN A 73 -8.54 22.64 -3.22
N LEU A 74 -8.38 23.08 -4.48
CA LEU A 74 -7.12 23.68 -4.94
C LEU A 74 -6.82 24.99 -4.20
N ALA A 75 -7.82 25.84 -3.93
CA ALA A 75 -7.64 27.06 -3.15
C ALA A 75 -7.15 26.75 -1.74
N PHE A 76 -7.78 25.76 -1.05
CA PHE A 76 -7.37 25.33 0.29
C PHE A 76 -5.91 24.84 0.31
N LEU A 77 -5.54 23.90 -0.58
CA LEU A 77 -4.19 23.32 -0.62
C LEU A 77 -3.11 24.37 -0.92
N ARG A 78 -3.37 25.29 -1.86
CA ARG A 78 -2.48 26.39 -2.19
C ARG A 78 -2.25 27.32 -1.00
N TRP A 79 -3.32 27.68 -0.28
CA TRP A 79 -3.20 28.49 0.93
C TRP A 79 -2.41 27.78 2.04
N ALA A 80 -2.70 26.52 2.27
CA ALA A 80 -1.95 25.71 3.23
C ALA A 80 -0.46 25.67 2.84
N ALA A 81 -0.15 25.48 1.55
CA ALA A 81 1.21 25.47 1.05
C ALA A 81 1.94 26.83 1.19
N MET A 82 1.25 27.95 1.15
CA MET A 82 1.85 29.29 1.31
C MET A 82 2.00 29.72 2.78
N SER A 83 1.24 29.15 3.68
CA SER A 83 1.23 29.51 5.09
C SER A 83 2.50 29.01 5.81
N ARG A 84 3.17 29.89 6.57
CA ARG A 84 4.35 29.53 7.36
C ARG A 84 4.02 28.79 8.66
N SER A 85 2.77 28.87 9.12
CA SER A 85 2.33 28.32 10.41
C SER A 85 1.65 26.96 10.29
N VAL A 86 1.50 26.43 9.07
CA VAL A 86 0.88 25.12 8.85
C VAL A 86 1.93 24.03 8.93
N GLU A 87 1.73 23.10 9.84
CA GLU A 87 2.59 21.94 10.08
C GLU A 87 1.98 20.65 9.49
N TYR A 88 0.66 20.57 9.49
CA TYR A 88 -0.08 19.45 8.90
C TYR A 88 -1.41 19.90 8.31
N VAL A 89 -1.89 19.09 7.38
CA VAL A 89 -3.19 19.16 6.73
C VAL A 89 -3.90 17.85 6.94
N THR A 90 -5.18 17.90 7.37
CA THR A 90 -6.04 16.69 7.40
C THR A 90 -7.04 16.80 6.27
N VAL A 91 -7.20 15.70 5.54
CA VAL A 91 -8.11 15.55 4.40
C VAL A 91 -9.01 14.36 4.67
N TYR A 92 -10.31 14.58 4.63
CA TYR A 92 -11.34 13.56 4.60
C TYR A 92 -12.29 13.82 3.45
N SER A 93 -12.62 12.79 2.69
CA SER A 93 -13.69 12.85 1.69
C SER A 93 -14.29 11.48 1.46
N ASP A 94 -15.61 11.38 1.58
CA ASP A 94 -16.40 10.24 1.12
C ASP A 94 -17.21 10.55 -0.14
N MET A 95 -16.92 11.69 -0.79
CA MET A 95 -17.49 12.08 -2.09
C MET A 95 -17.17 11.05 -3.17
N ALA A 96 -18.01 10.97 -4.19
CA ALA A 96 -17.83 10.04 -5.30
C ALA A 96 -16.51 10.29 -6.05
N PRO A 97 -15.71 9.23 -6.38
CA PRO A 97 -14.43 9.40 -7.06
C PRO A 97 -14.56 9.86 -8.51
N GLU A 98 -15.73 9.70 -9.13
CA GLU A 98 -15.98 10.07 -10.53
C GLU A 98 -15.77 11.56 -10.77
N ALA A 99 -16.11 12.40 -9.79
CA ALA A 99 -15.83 13.84 -9.84
C ALA A 99 -14.33 14.17 -9.94
N TRP A 100 -13.47 13.24 -9.47
CA TRP A 100 -12.04 13.36 -9.51
C TRP A 100 -11.42 12.76 -10.79
N SER A 101 -11.86 11.55 -11.19
CA SER A 101 -11.24 10.77 -12.25
C SER A 101 -11.44 11.33 -13.65
N GLN A 102 -12.50 12.12 -13.87
CA GLN A 102 -12.88 12.62 -15.19
C GLN A 102 -12.19 13.93 -15.61
N ASN A 103 -11.45 14.60 -14.71
CA ASN A 103 -10.80 15.88 -15.03
C ASN A 103 -9.28 15.80 -14.85
N GLY A 104 -8.57 15.47 -15.93
CA GLY A 104 -7.11 15.32 -15.93
C GLY A 104 -6.35 16.60 -15.52
N GLU A 105 -6.87 17.79 -15.85
CA GLU A 105 -6.26 19.06 -15.46
C GLU A 105 -6.38 19.29 -13.95
N PHE A 106 -7.52 18.96 -13.36
CA PHE A 106 -7.70 19.02 -11.91
C PHE A 106 -6.76 18.06 -11.19
N ILE A 107 -6.67 16.79 -11.65
CA ILE A 107 -5.78 15.78 -11.05
C ILE A 107 -4.33 16.26 -11.08
N LYS A 108 -3.89 16.83 -12.20
CA LYS A 108 -2.54 17.40 -12.34
C LYS A 108 -2.33 18.53 -11.33
N ALA A 109 -3.22 19.53 -11.31
CA ALA A 109 -3.14 20.68 -10.42
C ALA A 109 -3.21 20.27 -8.93
N PHE A 110 -4.00 19.25 -8.59
CA PHE A 110 -4.09 18.70 -7.25
C PHE A 110 -2.78 18.04 -6.82
N LYS A 111 -2.21 17.17 -7.67
CA LYS A 111 -0.90 16.53 -7.42
C LYS A 111 0.20 17.57 -7.23
N GLU A 112 0.22 18.61 -8.04
CA GLU A 112 1.17 19.71 -7.91
C GLU A 112 1.01 20.43 -6.57
N ALA A 113 -0.24 20.74 -6.15
CA ALA A 113 -0.51 21.40 -4.87
C ALA A 113 -0.09 20.54 -3.68
N VAL A 114 -0.40 19.25 -3.70
CA VAL A 114 0.04 18.30 -2.67
C VAL A 114 1.58 18.20 -2.65
N THR A 115 2.22 18.08 -3.80
CA THR A 115 3.69 18.06 -3.89
C THR A 115 4.31 19.31 -3.28
N ALA A 116 3.73 20.49 -3.51
CA ALA A 116 4.19 21.73 -2.91
C ALA A 116 4.08 21.74 -1.38
N LEU A 117 3.01 21.18 -0.82
CA LEU A 117 2.87 20.97 0.63
C LEU A 117 3.99 20.07 1.18
N LEU A 118 4.20 18.91 0.58
CA LEU A 118 5.16 17.91 1.04
C LEU A 118 6.61 18.41 0.93
N LYS A 119 6.98 19.13 -0.15
CA LYS A 119 8.30 19.78 -0.31
C LYS A 119 8.59 20.82 0.77
N ARG A 120 7.58 21.40 1.39
CA ARG A 120 7.70 22.31 2.53
C ARG A 120 7.75 21.61 3.88
N GLY A 121 7.73 20.28 3.91
CA GLY A 121 7.71 19.49 5.13
C GLY A 121 6.36 19.50 5.85
N ILE A 122 5.28 19.99 5.19
CA ILE A 122 3.92 19.93 5.74
C ILE A 122 3.43 18.49 5.65
N ARG A 123 3.03 17.92 6.79
CA ARG A 123 2.51 16.56 6.86
C ARG A 123 1.07 16.51 6.37
N LEU A 124 0.73 15.45 5.63
CA LEU A 124 -0.61 15.23 5.12
C LEU A 124 -1.22 13.98 5.79
N LYS A 125 -2.39 14.11 6.39
CA LYS A 125 -3.17 13.01 6.96
C LYS A 125 -4.42 12.83 6.12
N VAL A 126 -4.55 11.69 5.45
CA VAL A 126 -5.67 11.41 4.54
C VAL A 126 -6.53 10.29 5.13
N ILE A 127 -7.81 10.58 5.33
CA ILE A 127 -8.79 9.57 5.76
C ILE A 127 -9.57 9.15 4.52
N HIS A 128 -9.38 7.89 4.10
CA HIS A 128 -10.04 7.29 2.94
C HIS A 128 -11.38 6.68 3.32
N ASN A 129 -12.33 6.75 2.41
CA ASN A 129 -13.51 5.91 2.47
C ASN A 129 -13.20 4.55 1.84
N VAL A 130 -13.17 3.50 2.64
CA VAL A 130 -12.92 2.12 2.19
C VAL A 130 -14.21 1.33 1.88
N GLU A 131 -15.39 1.88 2.21
CA GLU A 131 -16.70 1.27 1.95
C GLU A 131 -17.19 1.50 0.50
N ARG A 132 -16.28 1.71 -0.42
CA ARG A 132 -16.56 1.85 -1.86
C ARG A 132 -16.18 0.57 -2.61
N PRO A 133 -16.64 0.41 -3.87
CA PRO A 133 -16.24 -0.73 -4.70
C PRO A 133 -14.71 -0.91 -4.71
N PHE A 134 -14.25 -2.13 -4.56
CA PHE A 134 -12.82 -2.43 -4.39
C PHE A 134 -11.94 -1.86 -5.53
N GLY A 135 -12.46 -1.88 -6.77
CA GLY A 135 -11.76 -1.29 -7.92
C GLY A 135 -11.49 0.21 -7.78
N GLU A 136 -12.44 0.95 -7.22
CA GLU A 136 -12.30 2.38 -6.96
C GLU A 136 -11.28 2.64 -5.86
N LEU A 137 -11.33 1.87 -4.76
CA LEU A 137 -10.33 1.95 -3.68
C LEU A 137 -8.92 1.69 -4.20
N MET A 138 -8.73 0.69 -5.06
CA MET A 138 -7.42 0.40 -5.65
C MET A 138 -6.93 1.52 -6.57
N THR A 139 -7.81 2.08 -7.39
CA THR A 139 -7.47 3.23 -8.26
C THR A 139 -7.06 4.46 -7.43
N GLU A 140 -7.76 4.71 -6.33
CA GLU A 140 -7.42 5.78 -5.41
C GLU A 140 -6.07 5.53 -4.73
N LEU A 141 -5.85 4.33 -4.19
CA LEU A 141 -4.58 3.97 -3.56
C LEU A 141 -3.40 4.05 -4.54
N GLU A 142 -3.56 3.61 -5.78
CA GLU A 142 -2.53 3.78 -6.83
C GLU A 142 -2.14 5.24 -7.03
N ALA A 143 -3.09 6.15 -6.96
CA ALA A 143 -2.82 7.58 -7.09
C ALA A 143 -2.11 8.16 -5.86
N TRP A 144 -2.39 7.62 -4.66
CA TRP A 144 -1.88 8.12 -3.39
C TRP A 144 -0.58 7.44 -2.92
N ILE A 145 -0.32 6.18 -3.27
CA ILE A 145 0.89 5.44 -2.84
C ILE A 145 2.18 6.22 -3.07
N PRO A 146 2.43 6.86 -4.24
CA PRO A 146 3.63 7.64 -4.44
C PRO A 146 3.77 8.81 -3.46
N ILE A 147 2.64 9.38 -3.04
CA ILE A 147 2.59 10.46 -2.04
C ILE A 147 2.94 9.91 -0.66
N TYR A 148 2.39 8.76 -0.28
CA TYR A 148 2.74 8.09 0.98
C TYR A 148 4.21 7.66 1.04
N MET A 149 4.77 7.26 -0.08
CA MET A 149 6.19 6.92 -0.18
C MET A 149 7.13 8.11 0.10
N THR A 150 6.65 9.35 0.04
CA THR A 150 7.45 10.53 0.47
C THR A 150 7.72 10.55 1.97
N GLY A 151 6.93 9.82 2.77
CA GLY A 151 7.01 9.75 4.23
C GLY A 151 6.43 10.95 4.98
N ASN A 152 5.91 11.94 4.26
CA ASN A 152 5.24 13.11 4.83
C ASN A 152 3.72 13.01 4.72
N ALA A 153 3.19 11.87 4.29
CA ALA A 153 1.77 11.61 4.19
C ALA A 153 1.41 10.28 4.88
N GLU A 154 0.29 10.27 5.58
CA GLU A 154 -0.23 9.16 6.35
C GLU A 154 -1.63 8.81 5.85
N ALA A 155 -1.91 7.52 5.62
CA ALA A 155 -3.20 7.03 5.16
C ALA A 155 -3.98 6.38 6.30
N TYR A 156 -5.22 6.81 6.48
CA TYR A 156 -6.16 6.30 7.46
C TYR A 156 -7.46 5.87 6.80
N TYR A 157 -8.28 5.10 7.50
CA TYR A 157 -9.67 4.80 7.15
C TYR A 157 -10.55 4.75 8.41
N LEU A 158 -11.83 5.03 8.24
CA LEU A 158 -12.81 4.84 9.30
C LEU A 158 -13.40 3.43 9.16
N PRO A 159 -13.31 2.58 10.20
CA PRO A 159 -13.94 1.27 10.18
C PRO A 159 -15.47 1.42 10.35
N ASP A 160 -16.21 0.43 9.82
CA ASP A 160 -17.64 0.26 10.06
C ASP A 160 -18.53 1.44 9.64
N LEU A 161 -18.12 2.23 8.63
CA LEU A 161 -19.00 3.21 8.02
C LEU A 161 -20.11 2.48 7.23
N GLN A 162 -21.36 2.75 7.59
CA GLN A 162 -22.50 2.40 6.73
C GLN A 162 -22.56 3.36 5.53
N GLU A 163 -23.16 2.94 4.42
CA GLU A 163 -23.36 3.84 3.28
C GLU A 163 -24.10 5.10 3.74
N PRO A 164 -23.44 6.28 3.73
CA PRO A 164 -24.03 7.48 4.26
C PRO A 164 -25.01 8.07 3.24
N VAL A 165 -26.15 8.54 3.73
CA VAL A 165 -27.10 9.36 2.94
C VAL A 165 -26.45 10.71 2.58
N PHE A 166 -25.71 11.27 3.53
CA PHE A 166 -24.94 12.50 3.35
C PHE A 166 -23.48 12.17 3.12
N ARG A 167 -22.89 12.79 2.12
CA ARG A 167 -21.46 12.67 1.84
C ARG A 167 -20.78 13.98 2.17
N HIS A 168 -19.56 13.90 2.67
CA HIS A 168 -18.84 15.02 3.26
C HIS A 168 -17.47 15.20 2.62
N LEU A 169 -17.03 16.44 2.59
CA LEU A 169 -15.65 16.83 2.34
C LEU A 169 -15.19 17.70 3.50
N LEU A 170 -14.07 17.37 4.11
CA LEU A 170 -13.49 18.12 5.22
C LEU A 170 -11.97 18.20 5.06
N TYR A 171 -11.48 19.39 4.73
CA TYR A 171 -10.05 19.71 4.68
C TYR A 171 -9.75 20.73 5.77
N THR A 172 -8.77 20.45 6.62
CA THR A 172 -8.44 21.35 7.74
C THR A 172 -6.94 21.54 7.88
N CYS A 173 -6.56 22.75 8.29
CA CYS A 173 -5.23 23.07 8.80
C CYS A 173 -5.32 24.12 9.89
N LYS A 174 -4.18 24.60 10.40
CA LYS A 174 -4.14 25.60 11.48
C LYS A 174 -4.86 26.91 11.12
N THR A 175 -4.81 27.33 9.87
CA THR A 175 -5.21 28.68 9.44
C THR A 175 -6.55 28.76 8.72
N ASN A 176 -7.00 27.65 8.15
CA ASN A 176 -8.24 27.62 7.37
C ASN A 176 -8.88 26.23 7.34
N ALA A 177 -10.13 26.16 6.96
CA ALA A 177 -10.88 24.93 6.77
C ALA A 177 -11.79 25.02 5.54
N LEU A 178 -11.95 23.89 4.86
CA LEU A 178 -12.91 23.70 3.79
C LEU A 178 -13.83 22.55 4.19
N ALA A 179 -15.12 22.81 4.24
CA ALA A 179 -16.15 21.82 4.51
C ALA A 179 -17.21 21.83 3.41
N GLY A 180 -17.76 20.69 3.08
CA GLY A 180 -18.84 20.54 2.13
C GLY A 180 -19.67 19.31 2.39
N GLU A 181 -20.92 19.36 1.96
CA GLU A 181 -21.88 18.27 2.14
C GLU A 181 -22.72 18.10 0.88
N THR A 182 -23.08 16.89 0.55
CA THR A 182 -24.01 16.54 -0.53
C THR A 182 -24.86 15.34 -0.14
N VAL A 183 -25.98 15.15 -0.83
CA VAL A 183 -26.89 14.02 -0.64
C VAL A 183 -26.63 12.98 -1.73
N GLY A 184 -26.34 11.76 -1.34
CA GLY A 184 -26.04 10.68 -2.27
C GLY A 184 -24.78 10.95 -3.09
N GLN A 185 -24.81 10.60 -4.39
CA GLN A 185 -23.65 10.77 -5.30
C GLN A 185 -23.76 12.02 -6.19
N ARG A 186 -24.78 12.86 -5.99
CA ARG A 186 -25.02 14.03 -6.86
C ARG A 186 -24.37 15.26 -6.27
N GLU A 187 -23.38 15.80 -6.96
CA GLU A 187 -22.71 17.05 -6.58
C GLU A 187 -23.41 18.33 -7.10
N ASP A 188 -24.44 18.21 -7.93
CA ASP A 188 -25.10 19.36 -8.57
C ASP A 188 -25.68 20.36 -7.57
N GLY A 189 -26.15 19.90 -6.41
CA GLY A 189 -26.65 20.73 -5.31
C GLY A 189 -25.68 20.95 -4.16
N ALA A 190 -24.46 20.48 -4.27
CA ALA A 190 -23.48 20.53 -3.20
C ALA A 190 -22.98 21.94 -2.94
N VAL A 191 -22.82 22.29 -1.67
CA VAL A 191 -22.26 23.58 -1.23
C VAL A 191 -21.01 23.32 -0.42
N TYR A 192 -19.95 24.04 -0.76
CA TYR A 192 -18.65 23.95 -0.08
C TYR A 192 -18.31 25.31 0.51
N TYR A 193 -17.91 25.32 1.78
CA TYR A 193 -17.55 26.52 2.50
C TYR A 193 -16.08 26.51 2.89
N HIS A 194 -15.32 27.47 2.34
CA HIS A 194 -13.92 27.67 2.70
C HIS A 194 -13.81 28.89 3.62
N THR A 195 -13.29 28.72 4.83
CA THR A 195 -13.20 29.77 5.85
C THR A 195 -11.78 29.99 6.38
N PHE A 196 -11.46 31.25 6.67
CA PHE A 196 -10.25 31.70 7.37
C PHE A 196 -10.58 32.28 8.74
N ARG A 197 -11.84 32.27 9.15
CA ARG A 197 -12.25 32.71 10.49
C ARG A 197 -11.74 31.75 11.53
N ALA A 198 -10.88 32.22 12.46
CA ALA A 198 -10.15 31.37 13.40
C ALA A 198 -11.05 30.45 14.24
N LYS A 199 -12.21 30.96 14.72
CA LYS A 199 -13.17 30.15 15.48
C LYS A 199 -13.77 29.02 14.65
N GLU A 200 -14.19 29.32 13.40
CA GLU A 200 -14.77 28.32 12.50
C GLU A 200 -13.74 27.27 12.07
N ALA A 201 -12.55 27.72 11.67
CA ALA A 201 -11.45 26.81 11.32
C ALA A 201 -11.06 25.90 12.50
N ALA A 202 -11.09 26.42 13.74
CA ALA A 202 -10.85 25.62 14.93
C ALA A 202 -11.95 24.57 15.18
N CYS A 203 -13.24 24.92 14.96
CA CYS A 203 -14.33 23.94 15.08
C CYS A 203 -14.17 22.79 14.06
N TYR A 204 -13.91 23.09 12.79
CA TYR A 204 -13.68 22.06 11.77
C TYR A 204 -12.44 21.24 12.04
N ARG A 205 -11.35 21.83 12.52
CA ARG A 205 -10.14 21.08 12.91
C ARG A 205 -10.43 20.11 14.04
N ASN A 206 -11.17 20.52 15.08
CA ASN A 206 -11.55 19.62 16.17
C ASN A 206 -12.41 18.45 15.68
N GLN A 207 -13.28 18.67 14.66
CA GLN A 207 -14.02 17.58 14.01
C GLN A 207 -13.06 16.61 13.28
N ALA A 208 -12.10 17.13 12.51
CA ALA A 208 -11.11 16.31 11.81
C ALA A 208 -10.23 15.53 12.79
N GLU A 209 -9.87 16.10 13.94
CA GLU A 209 -9.10 15.42 15.00
C GLU A 209 -9.92 14.26 15.61
N ARG A 210 -11.20 14.45 15.85
CA ARG A 210 -12.10 13.37 16.31
C ARG A 210 -12.25 12.25 15.26
N LEU A 211 -12.30 12.58 13.98
CA LEU A 211 -12.31 11.56 12.93
C LEU A 211 -11.00 10.76 12.94
N LEU A 212 -9.85 11.41 13.14
CA LEU A 212 -8.56 10.74 13.26
C LEU A 212 -8.45 9.86 14.49
N GLU A 213 -9.06 10.22 15.61
CA GLU A 213 -9.13 9.38 16.83
C GLU A 213 -9.90 8.06 16.59
N LEU A 214 -10.91 8.10 15.71
CA LEU A 214 -11.71 6.93 15.32
C LEU A 214 -11.07 6.13 14.19
N ALA A 215 -10.18 6.74 13.44
CA ALA A 215 -9.59 6.16 12.25
C ALA A 215 -8.49 5.14 12.57
N LYS A 216 -8.34 4.15 11.70
CA LYS A 216 -7.24 3.17 11.73
C LYS A 216 -6.29 3.44 10.56
N PRO A 217 -4.99 3.12 10.70
CA PRO A 217 -4.07 3.18 9.57
C PRO A 217 -4.53 2.28 8.42
N LEU A 218 -4.63 2.82 7.20
CA LEU A 218 -4.96 2.06 6.00
C LEU A 218 -3.71 1.36 5.46
N VAL A 219 -2.61 2.09 5.38
CA VAL A 219 -1.28 1.57 5.05
C VAL A 219 -0.24 2.25 5.92
N LYS A 220 0.66 1.44 6.50
CA LYS A 220 1.87 1.93 7.16
C LYS A 220 3.03 1.81 6.18
N VAL A 221 3.75 2.89 5.99
CA VAL A 221 4.86 2.97 5.03
C VAL A 221 6.16 3.13 5.79
N TYR A 222 7.12 2.26 5.51
CA TYR A 222 8.47 2.32 6.06
C TYR A 222 9.47 2.53 4.93
N ARG A 223 10.41 3.41 5.18
CA ARG A 223 11.52 3.73 4.27
C ARG A 223 12.85 3.38 4.92
N ARG A 224 13.94 3.45 4.17
CA ARG A 224 15.28 3.09 4.64
C ARG A 224 15.69 3.84 5.92
N GLU A 225 15.34 5.11 6.04
CA GLU A 225 15.67 5.92 7.22
C GLU A 225 14.94 5.43 8.50
N GLN A 226 13.95 4.57 8.34
CA GLN A 226 13.15 4.01 9.42
C GLN A 226 13.49 2.53 9.71
N GLU A 227 14.70 2.07 9.35
CA GLU A 227 15.15 0.68 9.51
C GLU A 227 14.83 0.10 10.90
N THR A 228 15.20 0.82 11.96
CA THR A 228 14.96 0.34 13.34
C THR A 228 13.49 0.16 13.66
N ALA A 229 12.64 1.10 13.24
CA ALA A 229 11.19 1.02 13.44
C ALA A 229 10.60 -0.13 12.61
N TRP A 230 11.07 -0.32 11.39
CA TRP A 230 10.68 -1.42 10.53
C TRP A 230 11.02 -2.78 11.14
N LEU A 231 12.26 -3.00 11.57
CA LEU A 231 12.69 -4.26 12.17
C LEU A 231 11.86 -4.62 13.42
N LYS A 232 11.60 -3.63 14.27
CA LYS A 232 10.72 -3.83 15.44
C LYS A 232 9.31 -4.22 15.02
N GLN A 233 8.74 -3.55 14.03
CA GLN A 233 7.40 -3.83 13.53
C GLN A 233 7.33 -5.22 12.88
N GLN A 234 8.28 -5.55 12.01
CA GLN A 234 8.38 -6.85 11.33
C GLN A 234 8.44 -8.00 12.35
N THR A 235 9.28 -7.89 13.37
CA THR A 235 9.38 -8.90 14.43
C THR A 235 8.04 -9.11 15.13
N GLY A 236 7.31 -8.02 15.46
CA GLY A 236 5.98 -8.11 16.05
C GLY A 236 4.94 -8.77 15.14
N LEU A 237 5.04 -8.56 13.83
CA LEU A 237 4.13 -9.15 12.84
C LEU A 237 4.45 -10.64 12.59
N LEU A 238 5.72 -11.02 12.58
CA LEU A 238 6.14 -12.42 12.51
C LEU A 238 5.59 -13.25 13.67
N ALA A 239 5.43 -12.65 14.84
CA ALA A 239 4.87 -13.31 16.03
C ALA A 239 3.35 -13.51 15.99
N LYS A 240 2.62 -12.94 15.02
CA LYS A 240 1.16 -13.11 14.90
C LYS A 240 0.80 -14.51 14.44
N LYS A 241 -0.31 -15.07 15.00
CA LYS A 241 -0.87 -16.36 14.60
C LYS A 241 -1.75 -16.20 13.36
N GLY A 242 -1.86 -17.25 12.58
CA GLY A 242 -2.72 -17.37 11.40
C GLY A 242 -1.99 -17.96 10.21
N ASP A 243 -2.75 -18.57 9.30
CA ASP A 243 -2.24 -19.10 8.06
C ASP A 243 -1.52 -18.02 7.25
N ARG A 244 -0.40 -18.39 6.63
CA ARG A 244 0.45 -17.48 5.89
C ARG A 244 0.51 -17.86 4.42
N ARG A 245 0.53 -16.83 3.57
CA ARG A 245 0.72 -17.01 2.13
C ARG A 245 1.71 -15.99 1.63
N GLY A 246 2.81 -16.48 1.02
CA GLY A 246 3.89 -15.64 0.50
C GLY A 246 3.99 -15.68 -1.02
N VAL A 247 4.47 -14.57 -1.61
CA VAL A 247 5.00 -14.50 -2.98
C VAL A 247 6.41 -13.94 -2.88
N PHE A 248 7.39 -14.72 -3.33
CA PHE A 248 8.80 -14.41 -3.18
C PHE A 248 9.53 -14.46 -4.52
N THR A 249 10.53 -13.60 -4.66
CA THR A 249 11.43 -13.55 -5.83
C THR A 249 12.53 -14.62 -5.79
N ALA A 250 12.73 -15.28 -4.64
CA ALA A 250 13.66 -16.38 -4.41
C ALA A 250 13.19 -17.14 -3.15
N PRO A 251 13.76 -18.32 -2.83
CA PRO A 251 13.42 -19.02 -1.60
C PRO A 251 13.57 -18.13 -0.35
N PRO A 252 12.59 -18.14 0.57
CA PRO A 252 12.63 -17.27 1.74
C PRO A 252 13.73 -17.70 2.73
N LEU A 253 14.36 -16.72 3.39
CA LEU A 253 15.54 -16.95 4.24
C LEU A 253 15.31 -17.90 5.41
N TYR A 254 14.09 -18.02 5.92
CA TYR A 254 13.78 -18.94 7.02
C TYR A 254 13.88 -20.42 6.62
N THR A 255 13.98 -20.73 5.34
CA THR A 255 14.21 -22.10 4.84
C THR A 255 15.69 -22.44 4.68
N MET A 256 16.59 -21.47 4.85
CA MET A 256 18.03 -21.59 4.66
C MET A 256 18.76 -21.95 5.96
N SER A 257 19.81 -22.79 5.87
CA SER A 257 20.72 -23.06 6.99
C SER A 257 21.63 -21.87 7.30
N ASP A 258 22.18 -21.84 8.52
CA ASP A 258 23.13 -20.80 8.93
C ASP A 258 24.45 -20.88 8.14
N GLU A 259 24.87 -22.08 7.79
CA GLU A 259 26.06 -22.34 7.01
C GLU A 259 25.95 -21.75 5.62
N LEU A 260 24.83 -22.01 4.94
CA LEU A 260 24.58 -21.48 3.60
C LEU A 260 24.47 -19.96 3.63
N LEU A 261 23.76 -19.39 4.61
CA LEU A 261 23.65 -17.93 4.75
C LEU A 261 25.02 -17.28 4.97
N LYS A 262 25.87 -17.83 5.86
CA LYS A 262 27.22 -17.31 6.10
C LYS A 262 28.08 -17.32 4.83
N GLU A 263 27.99 -18.38 4.04
CA GLU A 263 28.72 -18.51 2.79
C GLU A 263 28.27 -17.46 1.77
N ILE A 264 26.97 -17.27 1.58
CA ILE A 264 26.42 -16.26 0.68
C ILE A 264 26.85 -14.84 1.10
N LEU A 265 26.79 -14.53 2.39
CA LEU A 265 27.20 -13.22 2.90
C LEU A 265 28.70 -12.97 2.68
N ARG A 266 29.54 -13.99 2.83
CA ARG A 266 30.98 -13.92 2.55
C ARG A 266 31.28 -13.72 1.07
N GLU A 267 30.64 -14.49 0.18
CA GLU A 267 30.78 -14.37 -1.28
C GLU A 267 30.42 -12.96 -1.78
N ASN A 268 29.42 -12.34 -1.15
CA ASN A 268 28.99 -10.98 -1.45
C ASN A 268 29.79 -9.90 -0.71
N SER A 269 30.87 -10.25 0.00
CA SER A 269 31.71 -9.31 0.76
C SER A 269 30.91 -8.41 1.72
N VAL A 270 29.84 -8.95 2.31
CA VAL A 270 28.96 -8.21 3.24
C VAL A 270 29.74 -7.92 4.52
N ASN A 271 29.77 -6.66 4.96
CA ASN A 271 30.45 -6.26 6.19
C ASN A 271 29.82 -6.92 7.44
N ASP A 272 30.61 -7.05 8.52
CA ASP A 272 30.21 -7.77 9.73
C ASP A 272 28.95 -7.21 10.42
N ILE A 273 28.73 -5.89 10.35
CA ILE A 273 27.58 -5.24 10.98
C ILE A 273 26.29 -5.67 10.25
N LEU A 274 26.29 -5.54 8.93
CA LEU A 274 25.16 -5.93 8.09
C LEU A 274 24.93 -7.44 8.13
N ALA A 275 26.00 -8.25 8.05
CA ALA A 275 25.93 -9.69 8.15
C ALA A 275 25.30 -10.16 9.48
N ARG A 276 25.61 -9.48 10.58
CA ARG A 276 24.99 -9.75 11.89
C ARG A 276 23.51 -9.41 11.89
N LYS A 277 23.12 -8.26 11.31
CA LYS A 277 21.70 -7.86 11.19
C LYS A 277 20.90 -8.88 10.39
N ILE A 278 21.40 -9.29 9.22
CA ILE A 278 20.73 -10.26 8.34
C ILE A 278 20.56 -11.59 9.07
N ARG A 279 21.62 -12.11 9.73
CA ARG A 279 21.56 -13.36 10.49
C ARG A 279 20.53 -13.28 11.62
N ASN A 280 20.56 -12.23 12.43
CA ASN A 280 19.60 -12.05 13.52
C ASN A 280 18.16 -12.03 13.03
N LEU A 281 17.87 -11.33 11.93
CA LEU A 281 16.53 -11.31 11.34
C LEU A 281 16.12 -12.69 10.81
N THR A 282 17.04 -13.40 10.15
CA THR A 282 16.80 -14.76 9.66
C THR A 282 16.49 -15.71 10.81
N ASP A 283 17.25 -15.64 11.91
CA ASP A 283 17.02 -16.46 13.11
C ASP A 283 15.68 -16.18 13.77
N ILE A 284 15.28 -14.91 13.88
CA ILE A 284 13.97 -14.53 14.38
C ILE A 284 12.88 -15.09 13.46
N SER A 285 13.02 -14.87 12.15
CA SER A 285 12.07 -15.36 11.15
C SER A 285 11.90 -16.88 11.19
N ARG A 286 13.01 -17.61 11.31
CA ARG A 286 13.01 -19.07 11.41
C ARG A 286 12.29 -19.53 12.67
N LYS A 287 12.62 -18.98 13.85
CA LYS A 287 11.96 -19.32 15.13
C LYS A 287 10.45 -19.07 15.09
N GLU A 288 10.06 -17.92 14.61
CA GLU A 288 8.63 -17.56 14.53
C GLU A 288 7.90 -18.43 13.50
N MET A 289 8.54 -18.78 12.38
CA MET A 289 7.96 -19.65 11.38
C MET A 289 7.85 -21.10 11.89
N GLU A 290 8.86 -21.64 12.57
CA GLU A 290 8.80 -22.95 13.23
C GLU A 290 7.72 -23.01 14.33
N ARG A 291 7.49 -21.89 15.03
CA ARG A 291 6.39 -21.78 16.00
C ARG A 291 5.03 -21.77 15.30
N SER A 292 4.87 -20.96 14.25
CA SER A 292 3.63 -20.86 13.49
C SER A 292 3.24 -22.20 12.87
N LEU A 293 4.19 -22.92 12.28
CA LEU A 293 3.98 -24.23 11.63
C LEU A 293 3.50 -25.37 12.57
N LYS A 294 3.46 -25.13 13.88
CA LYS A 294 2.86 -26.10 14.83
C LYS A 294 1.33 -26.06 14.82
N GLU A 295 0.75 -24.91 14.53
CA GLU A 295 -0.70 -24.65 14.61
C GLU A 295 -1.28 -24.15 13.26
N ASP A 296 -0.48 -23.40 12.50
CA ASP A 296 -0.90 -22.70 11.28
C ASP A 296 -0.26 -23.35 10.03
N SER A 297 -0.83 -23.07 8.86
CA SER A 297 -0.27 -23.49 7.57
C SER A 297 0.50 -22.34 6.90
N VAL A 298 1.58 -22.69 6.21
CA VAL A 298 2.34 -21.71 5.40
C VAL A 298 2.40 -22.21 3.96
N PHE A 299 2.09 -21.31 3.04
CA PHE A 299 2.17 -21.57 1.61
C PHE A 299 2.93 -20.47 0.88
N ASP A 300 4.01 -20.85 0.17
CA ASP A 300 4.84 -19.91 -0.57
C ASP A 300 4.81 -20.19 -2.07
N ARG A 301 4.58 -19.15 -2.87
CA ARG A 301 4.88 -19.14 -4.29
C ARG A 301 6.24 -18.47 -4.48
N ILE A 302 7.18 -19.22 -5.05
CA ILE A 302 8.58 -18.83 -5.17
C ILE A 302 8.93 -18.76 -6.66
N HIS A 303 9.48 -17.64 -7.11
CA HIS A 303 10.06 -17.57 -8.44
C HIS A 303 11.27 -18.50 -8.52
N TYR A 304 11.31 -19.31 -9.57
CA TYR A 304 12.33 -20.33 -9.81
C TYR A 304 12.99 -20.13 -11.17
N VAL A 305 14.31 -20.09 -11.15
CA VAL A 305 15.13 -20.05 -12.36
C VAL A 305 15.74 -21.42 -12.58
N PRO A 306 15.37 -22.15 -13.65
CA PRO A 306 15.93 -23.46 -13.97
C PRO A 306 17.44 -23.40 -14.22
N GLU A 307 18.14 -24.51 -13.97
CA GLU A 307 19.60 -24.60 -14.12
C GLU A 307 20.12 -24.14 -15.49
N GLY A 308 19.41 -24.43 -16.58
CA GLY A 308 19.80 -24.02 -17.92
C GLY A 308 19.70 -22.51 -18.19
N LYS A 309 18.93 -21.77 -17.38
CA LYS A 309 18.74 -20.32 -17.51
C LYS A 309 19.48 -19.53 -16.43
N ALA A 310 19.97 -20.20 -15.39
CA ALA A 310 20.59 -19.56 -14.22
C ALA A 310 21.92 -18.82 -14.52
N GLY A 311 22.46 -18.93 -15.72
CA GLY A 311 23.60 -18.13 -16.21
C GLY A 311 23.18 -16.80 -16.86
N GLU A 312 21.93 -16.72 -17.33
CA GLU A 312 21.37 -15.54 -18.02
C GLU A 312 20.59 -14.64 -17.09
N GLU A 313 19.94 -15.21 -16.05
CA GLU A 313 19.11 -14.50 -15.11
C GLU A 313 19.75 -14.52 -13.69
N LYS A 314 20.03 -13.34 -13.14
CA LYS A 314 20.55 -13.20 -11.78
C LYS A 314 19.44 -13.37 -10.75
N VAL A 315 19.61 -14.31 -9.85
CA VAL A 315 18.74 -14.51 -8.68
C VAL A 315 19.34 -13.81 -7.47
N TYR A 316 18.54 -13.11 -6.71
CA TYR A 316 18.96 -12.37 -5.53
C TYR A 316 18.30 -12.95 -4.27
N LEU A 317 18.97 -12.83 -3.13
CA LEU A 317 18.38 -13.17 -1.83
C LEU A 317 17.04 -12.43 -1.63
N ALA A 318 16.08 -13.15 -1.06
CA ALA A 318 14.76 -12.61 -0.72
C ALA A 318 14.85 -11.67 0.51
N LEU A 319 15.65 -10.60 0.38
CA LEU A 319 15.80 -9.52 1.36
C LEU A 319 15.00 -8.30 0.95
N ASP A 320 14.54 -7.54 1.94
CA ASP A 320 13.95 -6.22 1.66
C ASP A 320 15.04 -5.15 1.49
N GLY A 321 14.75 -4.15 0.67
CA GLY A 321 15.70 -3.09 0.35
C GLY A 321 15.96 -2.10 1.49
N ILE A 322 15.23 -2.18 2.62
CA ILE A 322 15.53 -1.38 3.82
C ILE A 322 16.82 -1.88 4.47
N LEU A 323 17.03 -3.20 4.46
CA LEU A 323 18.22 -3.80 5.07
C LEU A 323 19.47 -3.66 4.20
N VAL A 324 19.32 -3.80 2.88
CA VAL A 324 20.46 -3.83 1.95
C VAL A 324 20.37 -2.68 0.94
N GLU A 325 21.50 -2.07 0.60
CA GLU A 325 21.54 -1.02 -0.43
C GLU A 325 21.37 -1.60 -1.82
N GLU A 326 22.04 -2.72 -2.06
CA GLU A 326 21.95 -3.46 -3.30
C GLU A 326 21.54 -4.90 -3.02
N PRO A 327 20.69 -5.48 -3.86
CA PRO A 327 20.30 -6.88 -3.73
C PRO A 327 21.53 -7.81 -3.79
N LEU A 328 21.59 -8.79 -2.89
CA LEU A 328 22.68 -9.74 -2.80
C LEU A 328 22.47 -10.92 -3.76
N PRO A 329 23.29 -11.11 -4.80
CA PRO A 329 23.13 -12.18 -5.76
C PRO A 329 23.54 -13.54 -5.16
N TYR A 330 22.87 -14.59 -5.64
CA TYR A 330 23.37 -15.95 -5.51
C TYR A 330 24.42 -16.26 -6.60
N THR A 331 25.39 -17.12 -6.26
CA THR A 331 26.02 -17.94 -7.29
C THR A 331 25.08 -19.10 -7.65
N GLN A 332 25.28 -19.71 -8.83
CA GLN A 332 24.48 -20.85 -9.28
C GLN A 332 24.47 -22.02 -8.28
N GLU A 333 25.63 -22.30 -7.71
CA GLU A 333 25.84 -23.35 -6.70
C GLU A 333 25.05 -23.06 -5.42
N LEU A 334 25.16 -21.86 -4.88
CA LEU A 334 24.50 -21.46 -3.64
C LEU A 334 22.98 -21.42 -3.81
N TYR A 335 22.48 -20.99 -4.99
CA TYR A 335 21.06 -21.04 -5.31
C TYR A 335 20.52 -22.47 -5.33
N ARG A 336 21.24 -23.39 -6.02
CA ARG A 336 20.89 -24.83 -6.06
C ARG A 336 20.86 -25.43 -4.66
N ARG A 337 21.82 -25.10 -3.82
CA ARG A 337 21.84 -25.55 -2.43
C ARG A 337 20.63 -25.05 -1.64
N HIS A 338 20.24 -23.79 -1.82
CA HIS A 338 19.05 -23.27 -1.14
C HIS A 338 17.77 -23.97 -1.61
N ILE A 339 17.62 -24.26 -2.89
CA ILE A 339 16.49 -25.07 -3.40
C ILE A 339 16.45 -26.47 -2.73
N LYS A 340 17.60 -27.13 -2.56
CA LYS A 340 17.66 -28.42 -1.83
C LYS A 340 17.29 -28.28 -0.35
N GLU A 341 17.73 -27.21 0.31
CA GLU A 341 17.35 -26.94 1.70
C GLU A 341 15.85 -26.61 1.83
N LEU A 342 15.25 -25.92 0.87
CA LEU A 342 13.81 -25.69 0.80
C LEU A 342 13.01 -27.01 0.73
N GLU A 343 13.46 -27.96 -0.09
CA GLU A 343 12.86 -29.31 -0.17
C GLU A 343 12.98 -30.07 1.15
N GLN A 344 14.13 -29.97 1.82
CA GLN A 344 14.34 -30.56 3.14
C GLN A 344 13.45 -29.91 4.20
N TYR A 345 13.32 -28.57 4.15
CA TYR A 345 12.44 -27.82 5.04
C TYR A 345 10.98 -28.26 4.89
N ARG A 346 10.50 -28.46 3.65
CA ARG A 346 9.16 -29.01 3.38
C ARG A 346 8.97 -30.41 3.95
N LYS A 347 9.98 -31.28 3.83
CA LYS A 347 9.93 -32.65 4.39
C LYS A 347 9.88 -32.65 5.92
N LYS A 348 10.56 -31.71 6.56
CA LYS A 348 10.59 -31.55 8.03
C LYS A 348 9.28 -30.98 8.58
N HIS A 349 8.59 -30.10 7.83
CA HIS A 349 7.42 -29.36 8.28
C HIS A 349 6.19 -29.68 7.43
N GLN A 350 5.28 -30.53 7.92
CA GLN A 350 4.09 -30.99 7.17
C GLN A 350 3.13 -29.86 6.81
N ASN A 351 3.04 -28.81 7.64
CA ASN A 351 2.19 -27.64 7.42
C ASN A 351 2.82 -26.57 6.51
N TYR A 352 4.05 -26.81 6.03
CA TYR A 352 4.72 -25.96 5.05
C TYR A 352 4.51 -26.51 3.65
N ASN A 353 4.03 -25.67 2.72
CA ASN A 353 3.89 -26.02 1.31
C ASN A 353 4.44 -24.89 0.44
N TYR A 354 4.90 -25.21 -0.75
CA TYR A 354 5.37 -24.24 -1.72
C TYR A 354 5.11 -24.68 -3.16
N VAL A 355 5.15 -23.71 -4.08
CA VAL A 355 5.16 -23.92 -5.52
C VAL A 355 6.34 -23.15 -6.10
N LEU A 356 7.17 -23.83 -6.90
CA LEU A 356 8.17 -23.20 -7.74
C LEU A 356 7.54 -22.79 -9.08
N SER A 357 7.77 -21.55 -9.50
CA SER A 357 7.17 -20.99 -10.72
C SER A 357 8.23 -20.28 -11.55
N GLU A 358 8.41 -20.69 -12.81
CA GLU A 358 9.27 -19.98 -13.76
C GLU A 358 8.65 -18.63 -14.18
N GLU A 359 7.34 -18.48 -14.02
CA GLU A 359 6.67 -17.21 -14.26
C GLU A 359 7.00 -16.23 -13.15
N GLN A 360 7.83 -15.23 -13.43
CA GLN A 360 8.15 -14.16 -12.50
C GLN A 360 6.99 -13.17 -12.43
N ARG A 361 6.26 -13.18 -11.32
CA ARG A 361 5.13 -12.27 -11.10
C ARG A 361 5.58 -10.86 -10.78
N PHE A 362 6.56 -10.73 -9.92
CA PHE A 362 7.12 -9.45 -9.51
C PHE A 362 8.65 -9.53 -9.57
N ARG A 363 9.27 -8.47 -10.05
CA ARG A 363 10.74 -8.40 -10.14
C ARG A 363 11.37 -7.89 -8.86
N ASN A 364 10.67 -6.97 -8.21
CA ASN A 364 11.21 -6.21 -7.08
C ASN A 364 10.35 -6.31 -5.82
N LEU A 365 9.18 -6.95 -5.89
CA LEU A 365 8.26 -7.07 -4.78
C LEU A 365 8.23 -8.47 -4.22
N GLN A 366 8.12 -8.52 -2.89
CA GLN A 366 7.72 -9.70 -2.15
C GLN A 366 6.49 -9.33 -1.32
N ALA A 367 5.59 -10.26 -1.14
CA ALA A 367 4.39 -10.04 -0.37
C ALA A 367 4.07 -11.26 0.49
N CYS A 368 3.66 -11.02 1.73
CA CYS A 368 3.23 -12.08 2.64
C CYS A 368 2.00 -11.61 3.41
N VAL A 369 0.92 -12.37 3.33
CA VAL A 369 -0.27 -12.18 4.16
C VAL A 369 -0.26 -13.17 5.32
N CYS A 370 -0.62 -12.69 6.50
CA CYS A 370 -1.02 -13.48 7.66
C CYS A 370 -2.53 -13.30 7.81
N GLU A 371 -3.28 -14.39 7.69
CA GLU A 371 -4.75 -14.39 7.63
C GLU A 371 -5.36 -13.57 8.78
N LYS A 372 -6.33 -12.71 8.46
CA LYS A 372 -7.04 -11.82 9.40
C LYS A 372 -6.17 -10.86 10.20
N SER A 373 -4.88 -10.77 9.90
CA SER A 373 -3.93 -9.94 10.63
C SER A 373 -3.35 -8.82 9.78
N HIS A 374 -2.54 -9.16 8.78
CA HIS A 374 -1.82 -8.16 8.00
C HIS A 374 -1.33 -8.69 6.65
N LEU A 375 -1.09 -7.78 5.73
CA LEU A 375 -0.34 -8.01 4.49
C LEU A 375 0.91 -7.13 4.55
N ILE A 376 2.07 -7.75 4.41
CA ILE A 376 3.36 -7.07 4.22
C ILE A 376 3.71 -7.11 2.75
N VAL A 377 4.08 -5.96 2.19
CA VAL A 377 4.67 -5.85 0.85
C VAL A 377 6.02 -5.18 1.00
N THR A 378 7.09 -5.85 0.58
CA THR A 378 8.45 -5.33 0.64
C THR A 378 9.01 -5.14 -0.76
N ARG A 379 9.80 -4.11 -0.95
CA ARG A 379 10.46 -3.82 -2.21
C ARG A 379 11.98 -3.88 -2.04
N SER A 380 12.65 -4.64 -2.92
CA SER A 380 14.10 -4.84 -2.87
C SER A 380 14.89 -3.72 -3.53
N ASN A 381 14.30 -3.03 -4.53
CA ASN A 381 14.97 -1.99 -5.33
C ASN A 381 14.41 -0.59 -5.01
N ALA A 382 15.19 0.44 -5.34
CA ALA A 382 14.74 1.82 -5.27
C ALA A 382 13.49 2.07 -6.16
N PRO A 383 12.52 2.84 -5.68
CA PRO A 383 12.42 3.41 -4.34
C PRO A 383 12.14 2.33 -3.28
N VAL A 384 13.03 2.22 -2.31
CA VAL A 384 12.90 1.23 -1.24
C VAL A 384 11.79 1.63 -0.29
N VAL A 385 10.79 0.77 -0.19
CA VAL A 385 9.62 0.97 0.66
C VAL A 385 9.02 -0.37 1.07
N ASN A 386 8.64 -0.44 2.34
CA ASN A 386 7.87 -1.56 2.88
C ASN A 386 6.50 -1.04 3.33
N LEU A 387 5.46 -1.76 2.95
CA LEU A 387 4.07 -1.41 3.20
C LEU A 387 3.43 -2.48 4.08
N ILE A 388 2.64 -2.04 5.04
CA ILE A 388 1.81 -2.92 5.87
C ILE A 388 0.36 -2.49 5.71
N PHE A 389 -0.49 -3.42 5.29
CA PHE A 389 -1.93 -3.26 5.23
C PHE A 389 -2.57 -4.13 6.30
N GLU A 390 -3.48 -3.54 7.09
CA GLU A 390 -4.25 -4.23 8.13
C GLU A 390 -5.77 -4.16 7.83
N ASN A 391 -6.17 -3.54 6.73
CA ASN A 391 -7.57 -3.46 6.31
C ASN A 391 -8.08 -4.81 5.81
N PRO A 392 -9.22 -5.33 6.32
CA PRO A 392 -9.73 -6.66 5.98
C PRO A 392 -10.02 -6.89 4.49
N GLN A 393 -10.48 -5.87 3.76
CA GLN A 393 -10.75 -5.98 2.32
C GLN A 393 -9.46 -6.19 1.53
N MET A 394 -8.38 -5.50 1.90
CA MET A 394 -7.07 -5.66 1.29
C MET A 394 -6.51 -7.07 1.55
N LEU A 395 -6.63 -7.57 2.78
CA LEU A 395 -6.18 -8.91 3.13
C LEU A 395 -6.92 -9.97 2.32
N LYS A 396 -8.25 -9.91 2.29
CA LYS A 396 -9.11 -10.83 1.53
C LYS A 396 -8.81 -10.78 0.02
N ALA A 397 -8.56 -9.60 -0.53
CA ALA A 397 -8.24 -9.45 -1.94
C ALA A 397 -6.90 -10.14 -2.30
N PHE A 398 -5.89 -10.01 -1.44
CA PHE A 398 -4.61 -10.69 -1.62
C PHE A 398 -4.73 -12.21 -1.46
N GLU A 399 -5.46 -12.68 -0.46
CA GLU A 399 -5.72 -14.10 -0.25
C GLU A 399 -6.40 -14.74 -1.47
N ASN A 400 -7.42 -14.06 -2.01
CA ASN A 400 -8.11 -14.50 -3.22
C ASN A 400 -7.20 -14.47 -4.46
N TYR A 401 -6.38 -13.42 -4.60
CA TYR A 401 -5.39 -13.32 -5.66
C TYR A 401 -4.43 -14.50 -5.65
N GLN A 402 -3.89 -14.86 -4.50
CA GLN A 402 -3.00 -16.01 -4.37
C GLN A 402 -3.71 -17.34 -4.62
N ARG A 403 -4.93 -17.54 -4.11
CA ARG A 403 -5.67 -18.78 -4.30
C ARG A 403 -5.91 -19.11 -5.79
N ILE A 404 -6.34 -18.13 -6.58
CA ILE A 404 -6.54 -18.31 -8.03
C ILE A 404 -5.22 -18.63 -8.73
N GLN A 405 -4.12 -18.01 -8.31
CA GLN A 405 -2.81 -18.28 -8.86
C GLN A 405 -2.29 -19.70 -8.54
N MET A 406 -2.78 -20.31 -7.44
CA MET A 406 -2.45 -21.69 -7.08
C MET A 406 -3.18 -22.70 -7.94
N GLU A 407 -4.46 -22.42 -8.25
CA GLU A 407 -5.29 -23.30 -9.09
C GLU A 407 -4.74 -23.36 -10.52
N THR A 408 -4.35 -22.22 -11.10
CA THR A 408 -3.74 -22.15 -12.44
C THR A 408 -2.35 -22.78 -12.52
N GLY A 409 -1.57 -22.79 -11.44
CA GLY A 409 -0.23 -23.41 -11.39
C GLY A 409 -0.27 -24.95 -11.28
N ARG A 410 -1.32 -25.53 -10.70
CA ARG A 410 -1.49 -27.00 -10.60
C ARG A 410 -1.84 -27.64 -11.95
N GLU A 411 -2.59 -26.96 -12.80
CA GLU A 411 -2.93 -27.48 -14.14
C GLU A 411 -1.71 -27.57 -15.07
N ALA A 412 -0.64 -26.81 -14.81
CA ALA A 412 0.61 -26.87 -15.60
C ALA A 412 1.57 -27.95 -15.09
N GLY A 413 1.47 -28.40 -13.84
CA GLY A 413 2.37 -29.40 -13.22
C GLY A 413 1.91 -30.85 -13.36
N ASP A 414 0.63 -31.10 -13.68
CA ASP A 414 0.05 -32.47 -13.82
C ASP A 414 0.15 -33.03 -15.26
N LYS A 415 0.83 -32.33 -16.17
CA LYS A 415 1.07 -32.74 -17.58
C LYS A 415 2.52 -33.07 -17.89
N GLY A 416 3.31 -33.42 -16.88
CA GLY A 416 4.70 -33.83 -17.04
C GLY A 416 4.97 -35.23 -16.53
#